data_b2d6a3d7802353c1518afdb7980d56b1
#
_entry.id   b2d6a3d7802353c1518afdb7980d56b1
#
_cell.length_a   1.000
_cell.length_b   1.000
_cell.length_c   1.000
_cell.angle_alpha   90.00
_cell.angle_beta   90.00
_cell.angle_gamma   90.00
#
_symmetry.space_group_name_H-M   'P 1'
#
loop_
_entity.id
_entity.type
_entity.pdbx_description
1 polymer ?
#
loop_
_entity_poly.entity_id
_entity_poly.type
_entity_poly.pdbx_seq_one_letter_code
_entity_poly.pdbx_strand_id
1 'polypeptide(L)'
;SLCGQFDDIYSFLDSVKPVIRCIELIHENSDIAIYKTADFYDCKVTKDERLCDLAKYKLTDELLRLKISLDREVYEEPYWDDEPIHNISKKFFWNDEDVSATSLAEAAIKGDVLLSFFLEIFKDKKLTILNEDNIYLVDSVHTPRYLVENYLSHLHINRKGYLQILYEDTRIDCSTMEDGYDAEILQKHEFEGLIKSFDKFVQHESWESIALDDGLEYKKYTPAEKKKNWFLGKKYSGKTIMKFRFSGVMRCFGYRKGDRFRVLRLER
;
A
#
# COMPACT_ATOMS: atom_id res chain seq x y z
N SER A 1 13.27 -1.67 -10.50
CA SER A 1 14.37 -1.21 -11.38
C SER A 1 13.86 -0.24 -12.43
N LEU A 2 14.73 0.60 -12.94
CA LEU A 2 14.46 1.54 -14.04
C LEU A 2 15.31 1.15 -15.25
N CYS A 3 14.68 1.03 -16.41
CA CYS A 3 15.34 0.63 -17.67
C CYS A 3 14.82 1.40 -18.89
N GLY A 4 14.26 2.60 -18.69
CA GLY A 4 13.70 3.43 -19.76
C GLY A 4 12.31 2.98 -20.23
N GLN A 5 11.55 2.35 -19.35
CA GLN A 5 10.26 1.73 -19.64
C GLN A 5 9.06 2.67 -19.70
N PHE A 6 9.21 3.91 -19.25
CA PHE A 6 8.14 4.89 -19.25
C PHE A 6 8.08 5.68 -20.57
N ASP A 7 6.89 6.00 -21.01
CA ASP A 7 6.68 6.80 -22.23
C ASP A 7 7.07 8.26 -22.00
N ASP A 8 6.85 8.77 -20.80
CA ASP A 8 7.18 10.14 -20.38
C ASP A 8 7.43 10.25 -18.86
N ILE A 9 7.97 11.37 -18.44
CA ILE A 9 8.32 11.67 -17.05
C ILE A 9 7.09 11.74 -16.13
N TYR A 10 5.94 12.17 -16.62
CA TYR A 10 4.74 12.31 -15.79
C TYR A 10 4.17 10.93 -15.44
N SER A 11 4.13 10.02 -16.42
CA SER A 11 3.76 8.61 -16.20
C SER A 11 4.67 7.95 -15.17
N PHE A 12 5.97 8.25 -15.19
CA PHE A 12 6.90 7.79 -14.16
C PHE A 12 6.54 8.37 -12.78
N LEU A 13 6.35 9.69 -12.67
CA LEU A 13 6.04 10.35 -11.41
C LEU A 13 4.73 9.84 -10.79
N ASP A 14 3.74 9.52 -11.60
CA ASP A 14 2.50 8.88 -11.14
C ASP A 14 2.76 7.50 -10.52
N SER A 15 3.75 6.76 -11.06
CA SER A 15 4.16 5.47 -10.51
C SER A 15 4.98 5.57 -9.23
N VAL A 16 5.58 6.72 -8.96
CA VAL A 16 6.44 6.95 -7.77
C VAL A 16 5.62 6.99 -6.49
N LYS A 17 4.40 7.54 -6.52
CA LYS A 17 3.57 7.75 -5.33
C LYS A 17 3.34 6.46 -4.51
N PRO A 18 2.88 5.34 -5.10
CA PRO A 18 2.72 4.09 -4.35
C PRO A 18 4.04 3.55 -3.78
N VAL A 19 5.14 3.67 -4.54
CA VAL A 19 6.46 3.19 -4.11
C VAL A 19 6.97 4.00 -2.92
N ILE A 20 6.90 5.34 -2.97
CA ILE A 20 7.26 6.19 -1.82
C ILE A 20 6.41 5.84 -0.60
N ARG A 21 5.11 5.59 -0.79
CA ARG A 21 4.26 5.16 0.32
C ARG A 21 4.68 3.81 0.91
N CYS A 22 5.12 2.84 0.09
CA CYS A 22 5.72 1.59 0.58
C CYS A 22 6.99 1.85 1.38
N ILE A 23 7.88 2.71 0.89
CA ILE A 23 9.14 3.10 1.56
C ILE A 23 8.85 3.73 2.92
N GLU A 24 7.94 4.71 2.99
CA GLU A 24 7.51 5.34 4.24
C GLU A 24 6.99 4.30 5.25
N LEU A 25 6.13 3.38 4.81
CA LEU A 25 5.59 2.33 5.66
C LEU A 25 6.69 1.40 6.21
N ILE A 26 7.68 1.07 5.41
CA ILE A 26 8.83 0.26 5.84
C ILE A 26 9.65 1.03 6.89
N HIS A 27 10.03 2.28 6.61
CA HIS A 27 10.82 3.10 7.54
C HIS A 27 10.10 3.41 8.85
N GLU A 28 8.79 3.66 8.81
CA GLU A 28 7.99 3.97 10.00
C GLU A 28 7.71 2.75 10.89
N ASN A 29 7.70 1.55 10.31
CA ASN A 29 7.16 0.36 10.97
C ASN A 29 8.13 -0.84 11.01
N SER A 30 9.38 -0.67 10.61
CA SER A 30 10.37 -1.75 10.65
C SER A 30 11.80 -1.21 10.69
N ASP A 31 12.74 -2.12 10.98
CA ASP A 31 14.18 -1.86 10.86
C ASP A 31 14.76 -2.42 9.54
N ILE A 32 13.91 -2.68 8.55
CA ILE A 32 14.32 -3.26 7.26
C ILE A 32 15.02 -2.19 6.43
N ALA A 33 16.23 -2.51 5.96
CA ALA A 33 16.98 -1.64 5.05
C ALA A 33 16.46 -1.77 3.60
N ILE A 34 16.42 -0.66 2.89
CA ILE A 34 16.03 -0.60 1.48
C ILE A 34 17.29 -0.38 0.64
N TYR A 35 17.66 -1.40 -0.14
CA TYR A 35 18.86 -1.39 -0.97
C TYR A 35 18.57 -0.92 -2.39
N LYS A 36 19.48 -0.18 -2.97
CA LYS A 36 19.47 0.30 -4.35
C LYS A 36 20.89 0.28 -4.92
N THR A 37 21.04 0.48 -6.23
CA THR A 37 22.36 0.71 -6.83
C THR A 37 22.86 2.13 -6.52
N ALA A 38 24.16 2.31 -6.35
CA ALA A 38 24.78 3.62 -6.16
C ALA A 38 24.52 4.55 -7.37
N ASP A 39 24.39 3.98 -8.57
CA ASP A 39 24.11 4.71 -9.81
C ASP A 39 22.61 4.89 -10.08
N PHE A 40 21.73 4.73 -9.08
CA PHE A 40 20.29 4.79 -9.28
C PHE A 40 19.82 6.13 -9.88
N TYR A 41 20.45 7.25 -9.49
CA TYR A 41 20.18 8.58 -10.03
C TYR A 41 20.43 8.69 -11.55
N ASP A 42 21.28 7.83 -12.12
CA ASP A 42 21.64 7.80 -13.54
C ASP A 42 20.82 6.77 -14.35
N CYS A 43 19.93 6.02 -13.70
CA CYS A 43 19.05 5.07 -14.35
C CYS A 43 18.08 5.75 -15.32
N LYS A 44 17.85 5.11 -16.48
CA LYS A 44 16.91 5.59 -17.49
C LYS A 44 15.46 5.43 -17.00
N VAL A 45 14.73 6.53 -17.06
CA VAL A 45 13.28 6.59 -16.80
C VAL A 45 12.52 6.37 -18.11
N THR A 46 12.89 7.13 -19.14
CA THR A 46 12.37 6.99 -20.51
C THR A 46 13.53 6.55 -21.43
N LYS A 47 13.26 6.36 -22.72
CA LYS A 47 14.33 6.03 -23.68
C LYS A 47 15.45 7.05 -23.69
N ASP A 48 15.11 8.34 -23.49
CA ASP A 48 15.99 9.47 -23.68
C ASP A 48 16.36 10.18 -22.38
N GLU A 49 15.61 9.96 -21.28
CA GLU A 49 15.74 10.69 -20.03
C GLU A 49 16.10 9.78 -18.87
N ARG A 50 16.89 10.32 -17.95
CA ARG A 50 17.34 9.67 -16.73
C ARG A 50 16.65 10.26 -15.50
N LEU A 51 16.76 9.60 -14.37
CA LEU A 51 16.18 10.07 -13.11
C LEU A 51 16.70 11.47 -12.71
N CYS A 52 18.00 11.74 -12.91
CA CYS A 52 18.60 13.05 -12.65
C CYS A 52 18.01 14.16 -13.52
N ASP A 53 17.44 13.86 -14.68
CA ASP A 53 16.84 14.83 -15.60
C ASP A 53 15.50 15.39 -15.06
N LEU A 54 14.92 14.80 -14.02
CA LEU A 54 13.75 15.33 -13.33
C LEU A 54 13.93 16.78 -12.83
N ALA A 55 15.17 17.19 -12.58
CA ALA A 55 15.50 18.56 -12.20
C ALA A 55 15.17 19.61 -13.28
N LYS A 56 15.04 19.21 -14.55
CA LYS A 56 14.74 20.08 -15.69
C LYS A 56 13.24 20.41 -15.81
N TYR A 57 12.37 19.67 -15.10
CA TYR A 57 10.92 19.76 -15.23
C TYR A 57 10.33 20.73 -14.21
N LYS A 58 9.38 21.54 -14.68
CA LYS A 58 8.54 22.37 -13.78
C LYS A 58 7.40 21.50 -13.26
N LEU A 59 7.53 21.03 -12.04
CA LEU A 59 6.56 20.16 -11.40
C LEU A 59 5.52 20.96 -10.59
N THR A 60 4.35 20.35 -10.40
CA THR A 60 3.36 20.85 -9.41
C THR A 60 3.90 20.64 -7.99
N ASP A 61 3.32 21.29 -7.00
CA ASP A 61 3.74 21.16 -5.59
C ASP A 61 3.66 19.69 -5.12
N GLU A 62 2.67 18.93 -5.57
CA GLU A 62 2.53 17.51 -5.23
C GLU A 62 3.67 16.68 -5.84
N LEU A 63 3.92 16.82 -7.14
CA LEU A 63 4.99 16.10 -7.84
C LEU A 63 6.38 16.52 -7.34
N LEU A 64 6.54 17.77 -6.93
CA LEU A 64 7.79 18.24 -6.34
C LEU A 64 8.06 17.56 -4.99
N ARG A 65 7.04 17.35 -4.15
CA ARG A 65 7.19 16.60 -2.90
C ARG A 65 7.58 15.15 -3.15
N LEU A 66 6.93 14.48 -4.10
CA LEU A 66 7.29 13.11 -4.50
C LEU A 66 8.73 13.02 -5.00
N LYS A 67 9.16 14.00 -5.82
CA LYS A 67 10.54 14.08 -6.29
C LYS A 67 11.51 14.22 -5.11
N ILE A 68 11.25 15.13 -4.17
CA ILE A 68 12.11 15.33 -2.99
C ILE A 68 12.22 14.04 -2.15
N SER A 69 11.10 13.34 -1.92
CA SER A 69 11.11 12.05 -1.22
C SER A 69 11.93 11.01 -1.99
N LEU A 70 11.76 10.94 -3.31
CA LEU A 70 12.54 10.02 -4.15
C LEU A 70 14.02 10.37 -4.15
N ASP A 71 14.38 11.66 -4.31
CA ASP A 71 15.78 12.13 -4.28
C ASP A 71 16.47 11.73 -2.96
N ARG A 72 15.76 11.88 -1.83
CA ARG A 72 16.26 11.45 -0.54
C ARG A 72 16.60 9.95 -0.55
N GLU A 73 15.68 9.10 -0.97
CA GLU A 73 15.92 7.66 -1.03
C GLU A 73 17.06 7.28 -2.00
N VAL A 74 17.21 8.01 -3.10
CA VAL A 74 18.25 7.77 -4.10
C VAL A 74 19.65 8.02 -3.55
N TYR A 75 19.82 9.04 -2.71
CA TYR A 75 21.13 9.46 -2.19
C TYR A 75 21.47 8.93 -0.79
N GLU A 76 20.54 8.29 -0.09
CA GLU A 76 20.80 7.68 1.21
C GLU A 76 21.27 6.22 1.06
N GLU A 77 22.29 5.81 1.79
CA GLU A 77 22.73 4.40 1.90
C GLU A 77 21.60 3.55 2.55
N PRO A 78 21.58 2.22 2.37
CA PRO A 78 22.63 1.38 1.81
C PRO A 78 22.53 1.13 0.29
N TYR A 79 23.67 0.86 -0.34
CA TYR A 79 23.76 0.43 -1.73
C TYR A 79 24.13 -1.05 -1.82
N TRP A 80 23.45 -1.81 -2.71
CA TRP A 80 23.72 -3.24 -2.82
C TRP A 80 25.03 -3.54 -3.57
N ASP A 81 25.51 -2.64 -4.42
CA ASP A 81 26.78 -2.75 -5.15
C ASP A 81 28.00 -2.53 -4.25
N ASP A 82 27.83 -1.97 -3.06
CA ASP A 82 28.87 -1.88 -2.02
C ASP A 82 28.94 -3.16 -1.15
N GLU A 83 28.00 -4.08 -1.29
CA GLU A 83 27.93 -5.28 -0.47
C GLU A 83 28.86 -6.40 -0.97
N PRO A 84 29.59 -7.09 -0.04
CA PRO A 84 30.54 -8.13 -0.42
C PRO A 84 29.91 -9.40 -1.02
N ILE A 85 28.60 -9.58 -0.91
CA ILE A 85 27.87 -10.77 -1.40
C ILE A 85 27.43 -10.59 -2.86
N HIS A 86 27.73 -9.47 -3.46
CA HIS A 86 27.43 -9.22 -4.87
C HIS A 86 28.14 -10.23 -5.78
N ASN A 87 27.39 -11.15 -6.42
CA ASN A 87 27.97 -12.16 -7.30
C ASN A 87 27.94 -11.73 -8.77
N ILE A 88 29.00 -11.06 -9.22
CA ILE A 88 29.15 -10.55 -10.59
C ILE A 88 29.40 -11.68 -11.61
N SER A 89 29.73 -12.90 -11.16
CA SER A 89 30.17 -13.99 -12.05
C SER A 89 29.04 -14.85 -12.60
N LYS A 90 27.84 -14.81 -12.03
CA LYS A 90 26.71 -15.61 -12.48
C LYS A 90 25.74 -14.79 -13.31
N LYS A 91 25.22 -15.42 -14.37
CA LYS A 91 24.20 -14.81 -15.20
C LYS A 91 22.80 -15.11 -14.71
N PHE A 92 21.95 -14.09 -14.69
CA PHE A 92 20.54 -14.16 -14.33
C PHE A 92 19.67 -13.70 -15.49
N PHE A 93 18.60 -14.41 -15.73
CA PHE A 93 17.69 -14.15 -16.83
C PHE A 93 16.25 -14.00 -16.33
N TRP A 94 15.54 -13.05 -16.89
CA TRP A 94 14.11 -12.86 -16.73
C TRP A 94 13.46 -12.67 -18.09
N ASN A 95 12.53 -13.56 -18.48
CA ASN A 95 11.94 -13.59 -19.81
C ASN A 95 12.97 -13.55 -20.94
N ASP A 96 14.03 -14.36 -20.81
CA ASP A 96 15.15 -14.45 -21.76
C ASP A 96 16.04 -13.19 -21.84
N GLU A 97 15.79 -12.17 -21.05
CA GLU A 97 16.64 -10.99 -20.93
C GLU A 97 17.69 -11.16 -19.82
N ASP A 98 18.93 -10.74 -20.10
CA ASP A 98 20.03 -10.75 -19.11
C ASP A 98 19.80 -9.63 -18.10
N VAL A 99 19.50 -9.99 -16.84
CA VAL A 99 19.25 -9.08 -15.72
C VAL A 99 20.35 -9.12 -14.65
N SER A 100 21.53 -9.67 -14.99
CA SER A 100 22.60 -9.98 -14.03
C SER A 100 23.09 -8.78 -13.21
N ALA A 101 23.14 -7.58 -13.78
CA ALA A 101 23.61 -6.36 -13.12
C ALA A 101 22.44 -5.46 -12.67
N THR A 102 21.34 -6.05 -12.21
CA THR A 102 20.15 -5.29 -11.81
C THR A 102 19.71 -5.64 -10.40
N SER A 103 18.92 -4.76 -9.77
CA SER A 103 18.28 -5.02 -8.47
C SER A 103 17.42 -6.30 -8.46
N LEU A 104 16.96 -6.76 -9.64
CA LEU A 104 16.18 -7.99 -9.76
C LEU A 104 17.06 -9.24 -9.52
N ALA A 105 18.28 -9.26 -10.06
CA ALA A 105 19.24 -10.32 -9.79
C ALA A 105 19.70 -10.29 -8.33
N GLU A 106 19.92 -9.11 -7.76
CA GLU A 106 20.29 -8.97 -6.34
C GLU A 106 19.20 -9.48 -5.41
N ALA A 107 17.93 -9.11 -5.65
CA ALA A 107 16.82 -9.63 -4.89
C ALA A 107 16.72 -11.16 -4.99
N ALA A 108 16.99 -11.75 -6.17
CA ALA A 108 17.02 -13.20 -6.34
C ALA A 108 18.14 -13.87 -5.53
N ILE A 109 19.36 -13.31 -5.54
CA ILE A 109 20.51 -13.85 -4.82
C ILE A 109 20.27 -13.81 -3.28
N LYS A 110 19.75 -12.69 -2.79
CA LYS A 110 19.56 -12.46 -1.35
C LYS A 110 18.28 -13.09 -0.81
N GLY A 111 17.35 -13.49 -1.69
CA GLY A 111 16.01 -13.94 -1.27
C GLY A 111 15.14 -12.78 -0.80
N ASP A 112 15.39 -11.58 -1.30
CA ASP A 112 14.74 -10.34 -0.92
C ASP A 112 13.53 -10.00 -1.79
N VAL A 113 12.82 -8.93 -1.41
CA VAL A 113 11.66 -8.37 -2.11
C VAL A 113 12.11 -7.18 -2.94
N LEU A 114 11.57 -7.06 -4.15
CA LEU A 114 11.83 -5.94 -5.03
C LEU A 114 10.73 -4.87 -4.90
N LEU A 115 11.07 -3.63 -4.55
CA LEU A 115 10.18 -2.49 -4.74
C LEU A 115 10.24 -2.04 -6.20
N SER A 116 9.10 -2.05 -6.88
CA SER A 116 9.02 -1.82 -8.32
C SER A 116 8.20 -0.60 -8.66
N PHE A 117 8.69 0.22 -9.60
CA PHE A 117 7.89 1.22 -10.27
C PHE A 117 6.87 0.55 -11.20
N PHE A 118 5.79 1.28 -11.53
CA PHE A 118 4.69 0.70 -12.28
C PHE A 118 5.11 0.24 -13.68
N LEU A 119 4.98 -1.03 -13.89
CA LEU A 119 4.74 -1.70 -15.16
C LEU A 119 3.83 -2.88 -14.85
N GLU A 120 2.90 -3.18 -15.72
CA GLU A 120 1.95 -4.28 -15.51
C GLU A 120 2.67 -5.62 -15.28
N ILE A 121 3.85 -5.79 -15.90
CA ILE A 121 4.69 -6.98 -15.73
C ILE A 121 5.41 -7.07 -14.38
N PHE A 122 5.52 -5.96 -13.63
CA PHE A 122 6.17 -5.91 -12.31
C PHE A 122 5.20 -5.66 -11.16
N LYS A 123 3.97 -5.22 -11.46
CA LYS A 123 3.04 -4.79 -10.43
C LYS A 123 2.53 -5.94 -9.58
N ASP A 124 2.89 -5.94 -8.29
CA ASP A 124 2.32 -6.79 -7.25
C ASP A 124 2.23 -8.27 -7.62
N LYS A 125 3.36 -8.88 -7.99
CA LYS A 125 3.43 -10.28 -8.39
C LYS A 125 4.79 -10.92 -8.13
N LYS A 126 4.84 -12.25 -8.23
CA LYS A 126 6.08 -13.01 -8.20
C LYS A 126 6.69 -13.10 -9.58
N LEU A 127 7.98 -12.79 -9.66
CA LEU A 127 8.80 -12.88 -10.86
C LEU A 127 9.68 -14.13 -10.78
N THR A 128 9.76 -14.87 -11.87
CA THR A 128 10.63 -16.05 -11.97
C THR A 128 11.95 -15.65 -12.61
N ILE A 129 13.03 -15.73 -11.83
CA ILE A 129 14.38 -15.42 -12.27
C ILE A 129 15.14 -16.73 -12.44
N LEU A 130 15.78 -16.89 -13.58
CA LEU A 130 16.55 -18.07 -13.91
C LEU A 130 18.04 -17.77 -13.78
N ASN A 131 18.76 -18.72 -13.22
CA ASN A 131 20.21 -18.83 -13.29
C ASN A 131 20.54 -20.22 -13.82
N GLU A 132 21.76 -20.47 -14.30
CA GLU A 132 22.15 -21.75 -14.90
C GLU A 132 21.74 -22.98 -14.07
N ASP A 133 21.75 -22.87 -12.76
CA ASP A 133 21.50 -23.98 -11.82
C ASP A 133 20.19 -23.87 -11.04
N ASN A 134 19.54 -22.69 -11.01
CA ASN A 134 18.45 -22.44 -10.05
C ASN A 134 17.34 -21.58 -10.63
N ILE A 135 16.16 -21.75 -10.03
CA ILE A 135 14.98 -20.92 -10.25
C ILE A 135 14.72 -20.14 -8.95
N TYR A 136 14.64 -18.83 -9.05
CA TYR A 136 14.33 -17.93 -7.93
C TYR A 136 12.96 -17.28 -8.15
N LEU A 137 12.21 -17.16 -7.06
CA LEU A 137 10.95 -16.41 -7.04
C LEU A 137 11.18 -15.12 -6.27
N VAL A 138 11.12 -13.99 -6.97
CA VAL A 138 11.26 -12.65 -6.39
C VAL A 138 9.89 -11.99 -6.35
N ASP A 139 9.45 -11.54 -5.17
CA ASP A 139 8.24 -10.76 -5.05
C ASP A 139 8.49 -9.33 -5.49
N SER A 140 7.68 -8.85 -6.42
CA SER A 140 7.72 -7.48 -6.93
C SER A 140 6.56 -6.69 -6.35
N VAL A 141 6.86 -5.81 -5.42
CA VAL A 141 5.90 -4.98 -4.68
C VAL A 141 5.83 -3.60 -5.29
N HIS A 142 4.63 -3.15 -5.61
CA HIS A 142 4.37 -1.80 -6.11
C HIS A 142 3.42 -1.02 -5.20
N THR A 143 2.43 -1.69 -4.60
CA THR A 143 1.40 -1.00 -3.82
C THR A 143 1.51 -1.25 -2.32
N PRO A 144 1.16 -0.24 -1.49
CA PRO A 144 1.06 -0.41 -0.03
C PRO A 144 0.16 -1.56 0.38
N ARG A 145 -0.93 -1.76 -0.35
CA ARG A 145 -1.88 -2.86 -0.12
C ARG A 145 -1.17 -4.21 -0.22
N TYR A 146 -0.49 -4.47 -1.34
CA TYR A 146 0.23 -5.74 -1.55
C TYR A 146 1.34 -5.94 -0.51
N LEU A 147 2.06 -4.86 -0.16
CA LEU A 147 3.07 -4.89 0.89
C LEU A 147 2.50 -5.39 2.22
N VAL A 148 1.42 -4.79 2.72
CA VAL A 148 0.87 -5.17 4.02
C VAL A 148 0.13 -6.52 3.98
N GLU A 149 -0.50 -6.88 2.87
CA GLU A 149 -1.17 -8.19 2.72
C GLU A 149 -0.17 -9.37 2.78
N ASN A 150 1.05 -9.20 2.25
CA ASN A 150 2.04 -10.26 2.13
C ASN A 150 3.16 -10.20 3.18
N TYR A 151 3.48 -9.02 3.71
CA TYR A 151 4.65 -8.79 4.57
C TYR A 151 4.31 -8.17 5.93
N LEU A 152 3.04 -8.22 6.37
CA LEU A 152 2.59 -7.66 7.65
C LEU A 152 3.41 -8.16 8.86
N SER A 153 3.86 -9.42 8.83
CA SER A 153 4.66 -10.01 9.91
C SER A 153 6.04 -9.36 10.08
N HIS A 154 6.53 -8.66 9.08
CA HIS A 154 7.80 -7.95 9.08
C HIS A 154 7.64 -6.45 9.40
N LEU A 155 6.39 -6.00 9.48
CA LEU A 155 6.02 -4.61 9.76
C LEU A 155 5.33 -4.55 11.13
N HIS A 156 5.74 -3.62 11.99
CA HIS A 156 5.13 -3.40 13.31
C HIS A 156 3.83 -2.59 13.19
N ILE A 157 2.92 -3.06 12.31
CA ILE A 157 1.64 -2.41 12.02
C ILE A 157 0.53 -3.13 12.78
N ASN A 158 -0.23 -2.40 13.60
CA ASN A 158 -1.41 -2.94 14.27
C ASN A 158 -2.60 -3.06 13.30
N ARG A 159 -3.69 -3.71 13.73
CA ARG A 159 -4.87 -3.95 12.89
C ARG A 159 -5.55 -2.67 12.40
N LYS A 160 -5.58 -1.63 13.23
CA LYS A 160 -6.11 -0.31 12.85
C LYS A 160 -5.28 0.29 11.71
N GLY A 161 -3.96 0.29 11.86
CA GLY A 161 -3.02 0.76 10.81
C GLY A 161 -3.14 -0.07 9.53
N TYR A 162 -3.24 -1.39 9.65
CA TYR A 162 -3.47 -2.28 8.51
C TYR A 162 -4.73 -1.91 7.73
N LEU A 163 -5.87 -1.70 8.41
CA LEU A 163 -7.12 -1.27 7.75
C LEU A 163 -7.01 0.12 7.11
N GLN A 164 -6.26 1.05 7.74
CA GLN A 164 -6.04 2.37 7.16
C GLN A 164 -5.33 2.28 5.82
N ILE A 165 -4.28 1.45 5.72
CA ILE A 165 -3.52 1.23 4.49
C ILE A 165 -4.37 0.51 3.45
N LEU A 166 -5.04 -0.58 3.86
CA LEU A 166 -5.82 -1.43 2.96
C LEU A 166 -6.94 -0.67 2.25
N TYR A 167 -7.54 0.32 2.92
CA TYR A 167 -8.70 1.08 2.44
C TYR A 167 -8.41 2.56 2.18
N GLU A 168 -7.14 2.99 2.11
CA GLU A 168 -6.72 4.40 1.99
C GLU A 168 -7.41 5.12 0.83
N ASP A 169 -7.41 4.53 -0.36
CA ASP A 169 -7.96 5.13 -1.58
C ASP A 169 -9.36 4.59 -1.93
N THR A 170 -10.09 4.08 -0.93
CA THR A 170 -11.41 3.51 -1.14
C THR A 170 -12.52 4.37 -0.55
N ARG A 171 -13.77 3.88 -0.70
CA ARG A 171 -14.95 4.49 -0.07
C ARG A 171 -14.99 4.33 1.46
N ILE A 172 -14.15 3.48 2.06
CA ILE A 172 -14.00 3.35 3.51
C ILE A 172 -12.80 4.16 4.00
N ASP A 173 -13.01 4.91 5.09
CA ASP A 173 -11.99 5.69 5.76
C ASP A 173 -11.86 5.24 7.21
N CYS A 174 -10.78 4.50 7.52
CA CYS A 174 -10.47 3.97 8.84
C CYS A 174 -9.68 4.94 9.72
N SER A 175 -9.27 6.12 9.21
CA SER A 175 -8.45 7.09 9.94
C SER A 175 -9.15 7.67 11.19
N THR A 176 -10.49 7.63 11.21
CA THR A 176 -11.31 8.20 12.28
C THR A 176 -11.74 7.18 13.32
N MET A 177 -11.25 5.94 13.28
CA MET A 177 -11.55 4.91 14.28
C MET A 177 -11.07 5.34 15.67
N GLU A 178 -11.98 5.18 16.65
CA GLU A 178 -11.74 5.60 18.03
C GLU A 178 -11.02 4.50 18.81
N ASP A 179 -10.01 4.91 19.57
CA ASP A 179 -9.22 3.98 20.38
C ASP A 179 -10.12 3.25 21.39
N GLY A 180 -9.87 1.95 21.56
CA GLY A 180 -10.68 1.06 22.38
C GLY A 180 -12.01 0.60 21.74
N TYR A 181 -12.33 1.10 20.54
CA TYR A 181 -13.45 0.67 19.70
C TYR A 181 -13.01 0.38 18.27
N ASP A 182 -11.73 0.26 18.04
CA ASP A 182 -11.09 -0.05 16.76
C ASP A 182 -10.93 -1.55 16.54
N ALA A 183 -10.14 -1.94 15.54
CA ALA A 183 -9.96 -3.33 15.15
C ALA A 183 -9.18 -4.18 16.17
N GLU A 184 -8.52 -3.55 17.16
CA GLU A 184 -7.76 -4.29 18.17
C GLU A 184 -8.66 -5.06 19.15
N ILE A 185 -9.92 -4.67 19.29
CA ILE A 185 -10.88 -5.38 20.16
C ILE A 185 -11.35 -6.71 19.56
N LEU A 186 -11.14 -6.95 18.26
CA LEU A 186 -11.68 -8.10 17.53
C LEU A 186 -10.79 -9.35 17.70
N GLN A 187 -11.41 -10.53 17.72
CA GLN A 187 -10.69 -11.78 17.53
C GLN A 187 -10.29 -11.96 16.05
N LYS A 188 -9.42 -12.92 15.76
CA LYS A 188 -8.90 -13.14 14.40
C LYS A 188 -10.03 -13.35 13.37
N HIS A 189 -10.95 -14.29 13.65
CA HIS A 189 -12.06 -14.58 12.74
C HIS A 189 -13.06 -13.42 12.57
N GLU A 190 -13.22 -12.59 13.63
CA GLU A 190 -14.06 -11.38 13.59
C GLU A 190 -13.43 -10.31 12.71
N PHE A 191 -12.10 -10.17 12.80
CA PHE A 191 -11.32 -9.27 11.96
C PHE A 191 -11.35 -9.69 10.48
N GLU A 192 -11.22 -10.99 10.19
CA GLU A 192 -11.40 -11.53 8.83
C GLU A 192 -12.82 -11.26 8.31
N GLY A 193 -13.84 -11.36 9.16
CA GLY A 193 -15.21 -11.00 8.83
C GLY A 193 -15.40 -9.51 8.52
N LEU A 194 -14.69 -8.65 9.27
CA LEU A 194 -14.68 -7.21 9.01
C LEU A 194 -14.09 -6.90 7.63
N ILE A 195 -12.92 -7.46 7.31
CA ILE A 195 -12.26 -7.28 6.00
C ILE A 195 -13.20 -7.70 4.87
N LYS A 196 -13.81 -8.89 4.95
CA LYS A 196 -14.78 -9.35 3.94
C LYS A 196 -15.95 -8.39 3.73
N SER A 197 -16.46 -7.80 4.82
CA SER A 197 -17.56 -6.85 4.73
C SER A 197 -17.12 -5.49 4.20
N PHE A 198 -15.89 -5.07 4.50
CA PHE A 198 -15.31 -3.85 3.94
C PHE A 198 -15.03 -4.02 2.44
N ASP A 199 -14.46 -5.15 2.02
CA ASP A 199 -14.26 -5.48 0.61
C ASP A 199 -15.59 -5.48 -0.15
N LYS A 200 -16.62 -6.10 0.42
CA LYS A 200 -17.97 -6.09 -0.14
C LYS A 200 -18.52 -4.66 -0.25
N PHE A 201 -18.34 -3.85 0.79
CA PHE A 201 -18.78 -2.45 0.82
C PHE A 201 -18.12 -1.61 -0.29
N VAL A 202 -16.82 -1.77 -0.51
CA VAL A 202 -16.08 -1.00 -1.54
C VAL A 202 -16.32 -1.50 -2.96
N GLN A 203 -16.77 -2.74 -3.15
CA GLN A 203 -17.14 -3.29 -4.46
C GLN A 203 -18.44 -2.70 -5.01
N HIS A 204 -19.30 -2.12 -4.15
CA HIS A 204 -20.50 -1.45 -4.61
C HIS A 204 -20.17 -0.16 -5.35
N GLU A 205 -20.78 0.04 -6.50
CA GLU A 205 -20.57 1.23 -7.34
C GLU A 205 -21.25 2.48 -6.76
N SER A 206 -22.34 2.31 -6.02
CA SER A 206 -23.16 3.42 -5.49
C SER A 206 -23.58 3.22 -4.03
N TRP A 207 -23.97 4.31 -3.38
CA TRP A 207 -24.55 4.28 -2.04
C TRP A 207 -25.93 3.61 -1.98
N GLU A 208 -26.66 3.70 -3.08
CA GLU A 208 -27.95 3.05 -3.25
C GLU A 208 -27.79 1.53 -3.26
N SER A 209 -26.79 1.01 -3.98
CA SER A 209 -26.52 -0.44 -3.98
C SER A 209 -26.03 -0.94 -2.62
N ILE A 210 -25.25 -0.15 -1.88
CA ILE A 210 -24.87 -0.47 -0.49
C ILE A 210 -26.11 -0.53 0.42
N ALA A 211 -27.04 0.41 0.28
CA ALA A 211 -28.24 0.46 1.11
C ALA A 211 -29.22 -0.69 0.84
N LEU A 212 -29.19 -1.26 -0.37
CA LEU A 212 -30.01 -2.41 -0.76
C LEU A 212 -29.35 -3.77 -0.45
N ASP A 213 -28.11 -3.78 0.01
CA ASP A 213 -27.39 -5.03 0.32
C ASP A 213 -27.86 -5.61 1.66
N ASP A 214 -28.61 -6.70 1.60
CA ASP A 214 -29.14 -7.39 2.79
C ASP A 214 -28.04 -7.97 3.70
N GLY A 215 -26.87 -8.31 3.14
CA GLY A 215 -25.73 -8.83 3.90
C GLY A 215 -25.03 -7.76 4.72
N LEU A 216 -24.95 -6.53 4.22
CA LEU A 216 -24.38 -5.39 4.94
C LEU A 216 -25.39 -4.78 5.91
N GLU A 217 -26.68 -4.82 5.62
CA GLU A 217 -27.73 -4.12 6.41
C GLU A 217 -27.36 -2.66 6.72
N TYR A 218 -26.89 -1.93 5.72
CA TYR A 218 -26.50 -0.53 5.90
C TYR A 218 -27.70 0.35 6.21
N LYS A 219 -27.72 0.95 7.40
CA LYS A 219 -28.85 1.76 7.86
C LYS A 219 -28.45 2.79 8.91
N LYS A 220 -29.33 3.78 9.13
CA LYS A 220 -29.14 4.77 10.18
C LYS A 220 -29.09 4.09 11.55
N TYR A 221 -28.14 4.52 12.37
CA TYR A 221 -28.10 4.13 13.78
C TYR A 221 -29.22 4.82 14.57
N THR A 222 -30.03 4.03 15.23
CA THR A 222 -31.06 4.49 16.18
C THR A 222 -30.82 3.76 17.49
N PRO A 223 -30.44 4.45 18.57
CA PRO A 223 -30.29 3.82 19.89
C PRO A 223 -31.64 3.33 20.40
N ALA A 224 -31.65 2.16 21.07
CA ALA A 224 -32.86 1.60 21.66
C ALA A 224 -33.46 2.53 22.72
N GLU A 225 -32.61 3.19 23.47
CA GLU A 225 -32.96 4.21 24.46
C GLU A 225 -32.03 5.41 24.30
N LYS A 226 -32.57 6.65 24.54
CA LYS A 226 -31.75 7.87 24.43
C LYS A 226 -30.53 7.86 25.35
N LYS A 227 -30.61 7.25 26.53
CA LYS A 227 -29.49 7.15 27.49
C LYS A 227 -28.40 6.18 27.05
N LYS A 228 -28.67 5.28 26.12
CA LYS A 228 -27.73 4.29 25.56
C LYS A 228 -27.11 4.74 24.22
N ASN A 229 -27.30 5.99 23.83
CA ASN A 229 -26.68 6.51 22.61
C ASN A 229 -25.16 6.64 22.78
N TRP A 230 -24.40 5.90 22.00
CA TRP A 230 -22.94 5.90 22.03
C TRP A 230 -22.31 7.14 21.41
N PHE A 231 -23.08 7.92 20.67
CA PHE A 231 -22.62 9.05 19.88
C PHE A 231 -23.21 10.38 20.39
N LEU A 232 -23.15 10.58 21.73
CA LEU A 232 -23.51 11.83 22.36
C LEU A 232 -22.30 12.77 22.43
N GLY A 233 -22.57 14.09 22.30
CA GLY A 233 -21.56 15.13 22.48
C GLY A 233 -21.21 15.91 21.22
N LYS A 234 -20.45 17.00 21.39
CA LYS A 234 -20.08 17.95 20.30
C LYS A 234 -19.33 17.28 19.16
N LYS A 235 -18.54 16.23 19.42
CA LYS A 235 -17.76 15.46 18.42
C LYS A 235 -18.65 14.86 17.31
N TYR A 236 -19.90 14.53 17.64
CA TYR A 236 -20.84 13.90 16.71
C TYR A 236 -21.95 14.84 16.23
N SER A 237 -21.94 16.09 16.70
CA SER A 237 -22.95 17.08 16.31
C SER A 237 -22.99 17.27 14.81
N GLY A 238 -24.17 17.29 14.23
CA GLY A 238 -24.39 17.43 12.78
C GLY A 238 -24.05 16.18 11.95
N LYS A 239 -23.64 15.06 12.58
CA LYS A 239 -23.35 13.82 11.87
C LYS A 239 -24.52 12.84 11.94
N THR A 240 -24.95 12.33 10.83
CA THR A 240 -25.88 11.19 10.78
C THR A 240 -25.07 9.91 10.91
N ILE A 241 -25.13 9.28 12.08
CA ILE A 241 -24.44 8.01 12.31
C ILE A 241 -25.19 6.90 11.59
N MET A 242 -24.45 6.15 10.80
CA MET A 242 -24.88 4.97 10.07
C MET A 242 -24.22 3.74 10.69
N LYS A 243 -24.77 2.56 10.42
CA LYS A 243 -24.17 1.29 10.80
C LYS A 243 -24.36 0.26 9.70
N PHE A 244 -23.45 -0.69 9.64
CA PHE A 244 -23.61 -1.89 8.83
C PHE A 244 -23.09 -3.13 9.56
N ARG A 245 -23.52 -4.32 9.12
CA ARG A 245 -23.12 -5.61 9.68
C ARG A 245 -21.78 -6.04 9.10
N PHE A 246 -20.90 -6.64 9.92
CA PHE A 246 -19.67 -7.23 9.41
C PHE A 246 -19.45 -8.71 9.82
N SER A 247 -19.96 -9.14 10.97
CA SER A 247 -19.88 -10.55 11.38
C SER A 247 -20.99 -10.87 12.36
N GLY A 248 -21.85 -11.82 12.03
CA GLY A 248 -22.96 -12.21 12.92
C GLY A 248 -23.79 -11.02 13.38
N VAL A 249 -23.73 -10.72 14.68
CA VAL A 249 -24.43 -9.58 15.31
C VAL A 249 -23.59 -8.30 15.35
N MET A 250 -22.33 -8.37 14.96
CA MET A 250 -21.39 -7.24 15.07
C MET A 250 -21.68 -6.13 14.08
N ARG A 251 -21.38 -4.91 14.49
CA ARG A 251 -21.70 -3.70 13.74
C ARG A 251 -20.49 -2.76 13.62
N CYS A 252 -20.33 -2.21 12.45
CA CYS A 252 -19.45 -1.09 12.18
C CYS A 252 -20.27 0.19 12.16
N PHE A 253 -19.85 1.19 12.94
CA PHE A 253 -20.52 2.49 13.04
C PHE A 253 -19.62 3.57 12.45
N GLY A 254 -20.25 4.50 11.75
CA GLY A 254 -19.55 5.63 11.17
C GLY A 254 -20.53 6.64 10.58
N TYR A 255 -20.03 7.53 9.75
CA TYR A 255 -20.84 8.51 9.04
C TYR A 255 -20.31 8.78 7.65
N ARG A 256 -21.19 9.11 6.74
CA ARG A 256 -20.81 9.51 5.38
C ARG A 256 -20.32 10.97 5.36
N LYS A 257 -19.16 11.20 4.72
CA LYS A 257 -18.67 12.54 4.39
C LYS A 257 -18.18 12.53 2.95
N GLY A 258 -18.89 13.22 2.07
CA GLY A 258 -18.65 13.11 0.62
C GLY A 258 -18.95 11.70 0.14
N ASP A 259 -18.04 11.11 -0.62
CA ASP A 259 -18.14 9.71 -1.09
C ASP A 259 -17.44 8.71 -0.17
N ARG A 260 -17.05 9.10 1.05
CA ARG A 260 -16.39 8.20 1.99
C ARG A 260 -17.23 7.94 3.24
N PHE A 261 -17.21 6.67 3.70
CA PHE A 261 -17.74 6.24 5.00
C PHE A 261 -16.61 6.28 6.03
N ARG A 262 -16.69 7.23 6.96
CA ARG A 262 -15.74 7.39 8.04
C ARG A 262 -16.10 6.49 9.21
N VAL A 263 -15.29 5.45 9.39
CA VAL A 263 -15.47 4.48 10.47
C VAL A 263 -15.11 5.14 11.80
N LEU A 264 -16.01 5.00 12.79
CA LEU A 264 -15.81 5.52 14.14
C LEU A 264 -15.58 4.40 15.16
N ARG A 265 -16.47 3.41 15.18
CA ARG A 265 -16.45 2.35 16.19
C ARG A 265 -16.88 1.01 15.62
N LEU A 266 -16.29 -0.03 16.17
CA LEU A 266 -16.74 -1.41 16.01
C LEU A 266 -17.43 -1.89 17.28
N GLU A 267 -18.54 -2.60 17.14
CA GLU A 267 -19.24 -3.26 18.22
C GLU A 267 -18.97 -4.76 18.11
N ARG A 268 -18.50 -5.33 19.20
CA ARG A 268 -18.27 -6.75 19.36
C ARG A 268 -19.42 -7.39 20.16
#